data_63675d4c978c94f7128b77753504f6c0
#
_entry.id   63675d4c978c94f7128b77753504f6c0
#
_cell.length_a   1.000
_cell.length_b   1.000
_cell.length_c   1.000
_cell.angle_alpha   90.00
_cell.angle_beta   90.00
_cell.angle_gamma   90.00
#
_symmetry.space_group_name_H-M   'P 1'
#
loop_
_entity.id
_entity.type
_entity.pdbx_description
1 polymer ?
#
loop_
_entity_poly.entity_id
_entity_poly.type
_entity_poly.pdbx_seq_one_letter_code
_entity_poly.pdbx_strand_id
1 'polypeptide(L)'
;MKKARTTTQVSFEFFPPNTEAMAQTLWRSIERLSVLQPRFVSVTYGADGSTRMRTHAAVARILQQTELTVAPHLTCIGASRDEIDDIARKYWDMGVRHLVALRGDPPKGIDEYVPQPDGYAFASNLVAGLKKVADFDISVAAYPEVHPEAPSAQFDLDNLKRKLDAGASRAITQFFFDAGKYLRFRDLCSAAGIDSTIVPGILPITRFPQLERFAEQCGATVPAWLTERFAGLEDDAETRRLIAASVAIEQVRVLKKQGIDEFHFYTLNRSELTFAICHALGVRPQQAAA
;
A
#
# COMPACT_ATOMS: atom_id res chain seq x y z
N MET A 1 -15.92 10.04 29.98
CA MET A 1 -14.82 9.05 29.87
C MET A 1 -13.89 9.50 28.73
N LYS A 2 -12.62 9.87 29.02
CA LYS A 2 -11.62 10.12 27.98
C LYS A 2 -11.33 8.77 27.30
N LYS A 3 -11.73 8.58 26.03
CA LYS A 3 -11.24 7.45 25.20
C LYS A 3 -9.72 7.42 25.34
N ALA A 4 -9.18 6.26 25.71
CA ALA A 4 -7.74 6.06 25.67
C ALA A 4 -7.26 6.48 24.25
N ARG A 5 -6.26 7.34 24.17
CA ARG A 5 -5.68 7.76 22.87
C ARG A 5 -5.04 6.52 22.27
N THR A 6 -5.71 5.91 21.30
CA THR A 6 -5.10 4.86 20.49
C THR A 6 -3.83 5.41 19.84
N THR A 7 -2.75 4.68 19.95
CA THR A 7 -1.48 5.06 19.33
C THR A 7 -1.65 4.94 17.83
N THR A 8 -1.36 6.01 17.07
CA THR A 8 -1.41 5.97 15.62
C THR A 8 -0.40 4.96 15.09
N GLN A 9 -0.85 4.03 14.27
CA GLN A 9 -0.02 3.03 13.59
C GLN A 9 0.26 3.46 12.16
N VAL A 10 1.45 3.13 11.67
CA VAL A 10 1.86 3.42 10.30
C VAL A 10 2.48 2.19 9.65
N SER A 11 2.35 2.09 8.34
CA SER A 11 3.05 1.13 7.50
C SER A 11 3.57 1.82 6.25
N PHE A 12 4.61 1.27 5.63
CA PHE A 12 5.30 1.90 4.52
C PHE A 12 5.44 0.95 3.35
N GLU A 13 5.15 1.43 2.14
CA GLU A 13 5.39 0.70 0.92
C GLU A 13 6.68 1.17 0.24
N PHE A 14 7.46 0.19 -0.19
CA PHE A 14 8.66 0.38 -0.99
C PHE A 14 8.57 -0.45 -2.27
N PHE A 15 9.34 -0.07 -3.28
CA PHE A 15 9.50 -0.89 -4.48
C PHE A 15 10.96 -1.36 -4.63
N PRO A 16 11.16 -2.57 -5.19
CA PRO A 16 12.49 -3.16 -5.32
C PRO A 16 13.34 -2.33 -6.29
N PRO A 17 14.62 -2.09 -5.97
CA PRO A 17 15.51 -1.29 -6.79
C PRO A 17 15.93 -2.03 -8.05
N ASN A 18 16.19 -1.30 -9.13
CA ASN A 18 16.74 -1.85 -10.38
C ASN A 18 18.16 -1.37 -10.69
N THR A 19 18.70 -0.46 -9.87
CA THR A 19 20.09 0.04 -9.93
C THR A 19 20.66 0.15 -8.53
N GLU A 20 22.00 0.18 -8.41
CA GLU A 20 22.68 0.36 -7.14
C GLU A 20 22.31 1.69 -6.46
N ALA A 21 22.20 2.78 -7.23
CA ALA A 21 21.78 4.08 -6.71
C ALA A 21 20.35 4.03 -6.13
N MET A 22 19.44 3.29 -6.76
CA MET A 22 18.08 3.05 -6.21
C MET A 22 18.13 2.17 -4.96
N ALA A 23 19.03 1.19 -4.91
CA ALA A 23 19.22 0.35 -3.72
C ALA A 23 19.69 1.18 -2.52
N GLN A 24 20.65 2.07 -2.72
CA GLN A 24 21.11 2.99 -1.68
C GLN A 24 20.01 3.95 -1.22
N THR A 25 19.18 4.43 -2.14
CA THR A 25 18.04 5.31 -1.82
C THR A 25 16.98 4.57 -1.01
N LEU A 26 16.61 3.37 -1.44
CA LEU A 26 15.70 2.49 -0.70
C LEU A 26 16.20 2.25 0.72
N TRP A 27 17.48 1.88 0.85
CA TRP A 27 18.05 1.51 2.13
C TRP A 27 18.08 2.69 3.11
N ARG A 28 18.51 3.87 2.65
CA ARG A 28 18.43 5.11 3.46
C ARG A 28 17.00 5.43 3.90
N SER A 29 16.02 5.16 3.04
CA SER A 29 14.61 5.39 3.38
C SER A 29 14.09 4.38 4.40
N ILE A 30 14.48 3.11 4.31
CA ILE A 30 14.16 2.08 5.30
C ILE A 30 14.77 2.45 6.65
N GLU A 31 16.06 2.76 6.71
CA GLU A 31 16.75 3.16 7.94
C GLU A 31 16.08 4.37 8.61
N ARG A 32 15.74 5.39 7.82
CA ARG A 32 15.09 6.60 8.35
C ARG A 32 13.69 6.34 8.89
N LEU A 33 12.91 5.46 8.25
CA LEU A 33 11.52 5.18 8.64
C LEU A 33 11.40 4.07 9.68
N SER A 34 12.38 3.18 9.80
CA SER A 34 12.37 2.08 10.78
C SER A 34 12.29 2.57 12.23
N VAL A 35 12.90 3.71 12.54
CA VAL A 35 12.87 4.31 13.88
C VAL A 35 11.46 4.72 14.33
N LEU A 36 10.50 4.82 13.40
CA LEU A 36 9.09 5.07 13.69
C LEU A 36 8.33 3.79 14.09
N GLN A 37 9.00 2.64 14.09
CA GLN A 37 8.44 1.33 14.41
C GLN A 37 7.13 1.04 13.66
N PRO A 38 7.18 1.00 12.32
CA PRO A 38 5.98 0.71 11.54
C PRO A 38 5.44 -0.67 11.88
N ARG A 39 4.12 -0.82 11.76
CA ARG A 39 3.46 -2.12 11.91
C ARG A 39 4.05 -3.16 10.95
N PHE A 40 4.34 -2.75 9.73
CA PHE A 40 5.06 -3.52 8.71
C PHE A 40 5.60 -2.58 7.62
N VAL A 41 6.50 -3.11 6.81
CA VAL A 41 6.90 -2.52 5.55
C VAL A 41 6.54 -3.46 4.42
N SER A 42 5.91 -2.97 3.34
CA SER A 42 5.63 -3.78 2.16
C SER A 42 6.63 -3.53 1.04
N VAL A 43 6.87 -4.56 0.23
CA VAL A 43 7.71 -4.46 -0.96
C VAL A 43 6.91 -4.89 -2.17
N THR A 44 6.76 -3.98 -3.13
CA THR A 44 5.94 -4.23 -4.32
C THR A 44 6.54 -5.35 -5.18
N TYR A 45 5.64 -5.98 -5.94
CA TYR A 45 5.96 -7.04 -6.89
C TYR A 45 5.56 -6.52 -8.28
N GLY A 46 6.46 -6.60 -9.27
CA GLY A 46 6.12 -6.12 -10.60
C GLY A 46 4.95 -6.89 -11.20
N ALA A 47 4.05 -6.15 -11.80
CA ALA A 47 2.81 -6.68 -12.35
C ALA A 47 3.02 -7.85 -13.33
N ASP A 48 4.14 -7.84 -14.07
CA ASP A 48 4.51 -8.83 -15.09
C ASP A 48 5.47 -9.93 -14.60
N GLY A 49 5.72 -10.02 -13.29
CA GLY A 49 6.68 -10.96 -12.71
C GLY A 49 8.17 -10.61 -12.93
N SER A 50 8.49 -9.57 -13.71
CA SER A 50 9.87 -9.17 -14.04
C SER A 50 10.68 -8.72 -12.82
N THR A 51 10.01 -8.29 -11.76
CA THR A 51 10.66 -7.84 -10.54
C THR A 51 10.78 -8.92 -9.46
N ARG A 52 10.29 -10.15 -9.72
CA ARG A 52 10.21 -11.25 -8.74
C ARG A 52 11.52 -11.43 -7.95
N MET A 53 12.63 -11.62 -8.65
CA MET A 53 13.93 -11.82 -8.02
C MET A 53 14.39 -10.61 -7.21
N ARG A 54 14.12 -9.39 -7.68
CA ARG A 54 14.48 -8.16 -6.98
C ARG A 54 13.65 -7.96 -5.70
N THR A 55 12.37 -8.29 -5.74
CA THR A 55 11.50 -8.28 -4.57
C THR A 55 12.01 -9.27 -3.52
N HIS A 56 12.31 -10.52 -3.91
CA HIS A 56 12.89 -11.52 -3.01
C HIS A 56 14.19 -11.04 -2.36
N ALA A 57 15.10 -10.45 -3.16
CA ALA A 57 16.38 -9.93 -2.64
C ALA A 57 16.17 -8.78 -1.64
N ALA A 58 15.23 -7.85 -1.93
CA ALA A 58 14.91 -6.76 -1.03
C ALA A 58 14.28 -7.29 0.29
N VAL A 59 13.34 -8.23 0.21
CA VAL A 59 12.70 -8.87 1.37
C VAL A 59 13.75 -9.60 2.22
N ALA A 60 14.60 -10.41 1.62
CA ALA A 60 15.65 -11.14 2.31
C ALA A 60 16.60 -10.19 3.06
N ARG A 61 17.00 -9.09 2.41
CA ARG A 61 17.86 -8.09 3.02
C ARG A 61 17.19 -7.38 4.20
N ILE A 62 15.90 -7.01 4.09
CA ILE A 62 15.16 -6.39 5.19
C ILE A 62 15.12 -7.33 6.39
N LEU A 63 14.77 -8.61 6.18
CA LEU A 63 14.73 -9.62 7.25
C LEU A 63 16.09 -9.85 7.93
N GLN A 64 17.18 -9.79 7.16
CA GLN A 64 18.53 -10.04 7.68
C GLN A 64 19.12 -8.85 8.43
N GLN A 65 18.75 -7.62 8.05
CA GLN A 65 19.43 -6.41 8.53
C GLN A 65 18.54 -5.54 9.43
N THR A 66 17.27 -5.90 9.64
CA THR A 66 16.34 -5.14 10.48
C THR A 66 15.40 -6.06 11.25
N GLU A 67 14.77 -5.52 12.30
CA GLU A 67 13.69 -6.18 13.04
C GLU A 67 12.30 -5.86 12.47
N LEU A 68 12.23 -5.32 11.25
CA LEU A 68 10.96 -4.92 10.65
C LEU A 68 10.13 -6.13 10.20
N THR A 69 8.84 -6.10 10.48
CA THR A 69 7.90 -7.00 9.84
C THR A 69 7.82 -6.64 8.36
N VAL A 70 8.16 -7.57 7.47
CA VAL A 70 8.09 -7.35 6.02
C VAL A 70 6.90 -8.07 5.43
N ALA A 71 6.18 -7.37 4.54
CA ALA A 71 5.01 -7.86 3.81
C ALA A 71 5.28 -7.78 2.29
N PRO A 72 5.90 -8.80 1.67
CA PRO A 72 6.03 -8.82 0.22
C PRO A 72 4.65 -8.83 -0.45
N HIS A 73 4.54 -8.12 -1.58
CA HIS A 73 3.41 -8.30 -2.47
C HIS A 73 3.53 -9.64 -3.19
N LEU A 74 2.41 -10.28 -3.45
CA LEU A 74 2.32 -11.50 -4.24
C LEU A 74 1.10 -11.39 -5.16
N THR A 75 1.29 -11.68 -6.45
CA THR A 75 0.24 -11.54 -7.47
C THR A 75 -0.14 -12.89 -8.05
N CYS A 76 -1.38 -12.98 -8.56
CA CYS A 76 -1.86 -14.17 -9.28
C CYS A 76 -1.28 -14.31 -10.68
N ILE A 77 -0.88 -13.18 -11.28
CA ILE A 77 -0.60 -13.13 -12.71
C ILE A 77 0.71 -13.84 -13.08
N GLY A 78 0.70 -14.53 -14.23
CA GLY A 78 1.89 -15.09 -14.85
C GLY A 78 2.54 -16.25 -14.08
N ALA A 79 1.79 -16.96 -13.21
CA ALA A 79 2.29 -18.10 -12.46
C ALA A 79 1.18 -19.12 -12.18
N SER A 80 1.53 -20.39 -12.14
CA SER A 80 0.66 -21.48 -11.69
C SER A 80 0.44 -21.39 -10.15
N ARG A 81 -0.58 -22.13 -9.68
CA ARG A 81 -0.82 -22.24 -8.22
C ARG A 81 0.38 -22.83 -7.50
N ASP A 82 0.95 -23.89 -8.07
CA ASP A 82 2.10 -24.57 -7.45
C ASP A 82 3.31 -23.63 -7.32
N GLU A 83 3.59 -22.81 -8.35
CA GLU A 83 4.67 -21.82 -8.30
C GLU A 83 4.41 -20.75 -7.23
N ILE A 84 3.17 -20.25 -7.12
CA ILE A 84 2.80 -19.25 -6.11
C ILE A 84 2.87 -19.85 -4.71
N ASP A 85 2.39 -21.07 -4.52
CA ASP A 85 2.43 -21.77 -3.25
C ASP A 85 3.86 -22.08 -2.81
N ASP A 86 4.74 -22.42 -3.75
CA ASP A 86 6.17 -22.61 -3.49
C ASP A 86 6.86 -21.31 -3.07
N ILE A 87 6.51 -20.19 -3.69
CA ILE A 87 6.99 -18.87 -3.27
C ILE A 87 6.50 -18.54 -1.86
N ALA A 88 5.23 -18.81 -1.58
CA ALA A 88 4.65 -18.57 -0.27
C ALA A 88 5.33 -19.42 0.82
N ARG A 89 5.58 -20.71 0.57
CA ARG A 89 6.32 -21.59 1.48
C ARG A 89 7.73 -21.05 1.76
N LYS A 90 8.46 -20.64 0.70
CA LYS A 90 9.80 -20.04 0.87
C LYS A 90 9.75 -18.78 1.72
N TYR A 91 8.75 -17.90 1.53
CA TYR A 91 8.57 -16.72 2.38
C TYR A 91 8.29 -17.10 3.83
N TRP A 92 7.43 -18.10 4.05
CA TRP A 92 7.14 -18.59 5.41
C TRP A 92 8.41 -19.14 6.09
N ASP A 93 9.20 -19.93 5.39
CA ASP A 93 10.47 -20.52 5.89
C ASP A 93 11.51 -19.43 6.17
N MET A 94 11.51 -18.32 5.41
CA MET A 94 12.35 -17.15 5.67
C MET A 94 11.90 -16.32 6.87
N GLY A 95 10.74 -16.60 7.46
CA GLY A 95 10.19 -15.84 8.59
C GLY A 95 9.17 -14.77 8.21
N VAL A 96 8.79 -14.65 6.94
CA VAL A 96 7.68 -13.77 6.54
C VAL A 96 6.37 -14.30 7.11
N ARG A 97 5.60 -13.43 7.73
CA ARG A 97 4.28 -13.76 8.31
C ARG A 97 3.16 -12.91 7.74
N HIS A 98 3.48 -11.86 7.00
CA HIS A 98 2.52 -10.95 6.40
C HIS A 98 2.73 -10.88 4.88
N LEU A 99 1.64 -10.89 4.12
CA LEU A 99 1.64 -10.76 2.65
C LEU A 99 0.66 -9.67 2.21
N VAL A 100 0.94 -9.05 1.08
CA VAL A 100 -0.05 -8.23 0.36
C VAL A 100 -0.46 -9.00 -0.89
N ALA A 101 -1.67 -9.54 -0.89
CA ALA A 101 -2.19 -10.39 -1.98
C ALA A 101 -2.96 -9.54 -3.00
N LEU A 102 -2.52 -9.58 -4.25
CA LEU A 102 -3.08 -8.80 -5.35
C LEU A 102 -3.40 -9.70 -6.54
N ARG A 103 -4.27 -9.23 -7.44
CA ARG A 103 -4.47 -9.91 -8.73
C ARG A 103 -3.22 -9.77 -9.61
N GLY A 104 -2.66 -8.59 -9.65
CA GLY A 104 -1.68 -8.12 -10.63
C GLY A 104 -2.38 -7.52 -11.86
N ASP A 105 -1.64 -6.71 -12.59
CA ASP A 105 -2.12 -6.05 -13.82
C ASP A 105 -1.67 -6.86 -15.03
N PRO A 106 -2.43 -6.85 -16.13
CA PRO A 106 -2.00 -7.48 -17.38
C PRO A 106 -0.63 -6.96 -17.82
N PRO A 107 0.20 -7.77 -18.50
CA PRO A 107 1.43 -7.29 -19.11
C PRO A 107 1.14 -6.13 -20.08
N LYS A 108 2.11 -5.22 -20.21
CA LYS A 108 1.97 -4.07 -21.13
C LYS A 108 1.59 -4.52 -22.54
N GLY A 109 0.54 -3.90 -23.08
CA GLY A 109 0.01 -4.21 -24.42
C GLY A 109 -1.05 -5.32 -24.42
N ILE A 110 -1.48 -5.80 -23.28
CA ILE A 110 -2.63 -6.69 -23.11
C ILE A 110 -3.72 -5.90 -22.35
N ASP A 111 -4.79 -5.58 -23.05
CA ASP A 111 -5.86 -4.71 -22.49
C ASP A 111 -6.83 -5.49 -21.59
N GLU A 112 -6.89 -6.82 -21.71
CA GLU A 112 -7.82 -7.64 -20.96
C GLU A 112 -7.09 -8.66 -20.07
N TYR A 113 -7.51 -8.71 -18.81
CA TYR A 113 -7.02 -9.72 -17.87
C TYR A 113 -7.61 -11.09 -18.17
N VAL A 114 -6.75 -12.05 -18.52
CA VAL A 114 -7.13 -13.46 -18.70
C VAL A 114 -6.47 -14.27 -17.58
N PRO A 115 -7.26 -14.92 -16.70
CA PRO A 115 -6.71 -15.81 -15.68
C PRO A 115 -5.92 -16.96 -16.29
N GLN A 116 -4.76 -17.29 -15.72
CA GLN A 116 -4.02 -18.47 -16.10
C GLN A 116 -4.80 -19.73 -15.71
N PRO A 117 -5.00 -20.73 -16.61
CA PRO A 117 -5.87 -21.87 -16.34
C PRO A 117 -5.51 -22.68 -15.10
N ASP A 118 -4.22 -22.86 -14.82
CA ASP A 118 -3.66 -23.54 -13.65
C ASP A 118 -3.28 -22.59 -12.50
N GLY A 119 -3.55 -21.27 -12.66
CA GLY A 119 -3.26 -20.22 -11.68
C GLY A 119 -4.42 -19.90 -10.73
N TYR A 120 -4.18 -18.93 -9.84
CA TYR A 120 -5.25 -18.27 -9.08
C TYR A 120 -5.91 -17.21 -9.96
N ALA A 121 -7.21 -17.31 -10.19
CA ALA A 121 -7.90 -16.41 -11.12
C ALA A 121 -8.00 -14.95 -10.60
N PHE A 122 -8.19 -14.77 -9.28
CA PHE A 122 -8.38 -13.46 -8.67
C PHE A 122 -7.71 -13.40 -7.29
N ALA A 123 -7.53 -12.20 -6.76
CA ALA A 123 -6.94 -12.00 -5.44
C ALA A 123 -7.68 -12.78 -4.32
N SER A 124 -9.00 -12.95 -4.40
CA SER A 124 -9.75 -13.76 -3.44
C SER A 124 -9.37 -15.24 -3.48
N ASN A 125 -9.13 -15.79 -4.68
CA ASN A 125 -8.62 -17.16 -4.84
C ASN A 125 -7.20 -17.31 -4.30
N LEU A 126 -6.36 -16.30 -4.56
CA LEU A 126 -4.99 -16.25 -4.02
C LEU A 126 -5.02 -16.22 -2.48
N VAL A 127 -5.83 -15.36 -1.86
CA VAL A 127 -5.97 -15.31 -0.40
C VAL A 127 -6.36 -16.67 0.16
N ALA A 128 -7.40 -17.30 -0.41
CA ALA A 128 -7.85 -18.62 0.02
C ALA A 128 -6.77 -19.71 -0.13
N GLY A 129 -5.93 -19.62 -1.18
CA GLY A 129 -4.79 -20.52 -1.40
C GLY A 129 -3.68 -20.29 -0.36
N LEU A 130 -3.27 -19.03 -0.18
CA LEU A 130 -2.23 -18.67 0.77
C LEU A 130 -2.56 -19.07 2.22
N LYS A 131 -3.83 -18.95 2.63
CA LYS A 131 -4.30 -19.42 3.95
C LYS A 131 -4.23 -20.95 4.12
N LYS A 132 -4.17 -21.72 3.03
CA LYS A 132 -3.91 -23.17 3.09
C LYS A 132 -2.43 -23.49 3.17
N VAL A 133 -1.57 -22.63 2.63
CA VAL A 133 -0.10 -22.82 2.68
C VAL A 133 0.42 -22.61 4.10
N ALA A 134 0.04 -21.51 4.74
CA ALA A 134 0.44 -21.19 6.12
C ALA A 134 -0.47 -20.10 6.71
N ASP A 135 -0.37 -19.86 8.02
CA ASP A 135 -1.19 -18.85 8.71
C ASP A 135 -0.65 -17.42 8.52
N PHE A 136 -0.61 -16.99 7.27
CA PHE A 136 -0.25 -15.61 6.94
C PHE A 136 -1.30 -14.60 7.42
N ASP A 137 -0.84 -13.46 7.93
CA ASP A 137 -1.60 -12.20 7.95
C ASP A 137 -1.63 -11.65 6.53
N ILE A 138 -2.81 -11.40 5.96
CA ILE A 138 -2.93 -11.01 4.55
C ILE A 138 -3.64 -9.67 4.42
N SER A 139 -2.97 -8.72 3.80
CA SER A 139 -3.57 -7.47 3.33
C SER A 139 -3.99 -7.58 1.85
N VAL A 140 -5.06 -6.89 1.48
CA VAL A 140 -5.56 -6.81 0.10
C VAL A 140 -5.80 -5.37 -0.31
N ALA A 141 -5.86 -5.09 -1.61
CA ALA A 141 -6.18 -3.77 -2.12
C ALA A 141 -7.69 -3.47 -2.03
N ALA A 142 -8.01 -2.19 -1.80
CA ALA A 142 -9.36 -1.62 -1.88
C ALA A 142 -9.34 -0.30 -2.66
N TYR A 143 -10.48 0.14 -3.20
CA TYR A 143 -10.57 1.32 -4.05
C TYR A 143 -11.67 2.27 -3.56
N PRO A 144 -11.33 3.39 -2.92
CA PRO A 144 -12.32 4.37 -2.46
C PRO A 144 -13.10 5.02 -3.59
N GLU A 145 -12.52 5.04 -4.80
CA GLU A 145 -13.08 5.69 -6.00
C GLU A 145 -13.47 4.66 -7.09
N VAL A 146 -13.61 3.39 -6.74
CA VAL A 146 -13.90 2.27 -7.64
C VAL A 146 -12.71 1.87 -8.51
N HIS A 147 -12.44 0.57 -8.61
CA HIS A 147 -11.40 0.04 -9.49
C HIS A 147 -11.73 0.35 -10.96
N PRO A 148 -10.77 0.83 -11.78
CA PRO A 148 -11.04 1.19 -13.18
C PRO A 148 -11.70 0.10 -14.03
N GLU A 149 -11.35 -1.15 -13.79
CA GLU A 149 -11.94 -2.30 -14.50
C GLU A 149 -13.22 -2.84 -13.86
N ALA A 150 -13.68 -2.29 -12.72
CA ALA A 150 -14.90 -2.77 -12.09
C ALA A 150 -16.13 -2.26 -12.87
N PRO A 151 -17.09 -3.14 -13.18
CA PRO A 151 -18.29 -2.73 -13.92
C PRO A 151 -19.20 -1.81 -13.11
N SER A 152 -19.08 -1.79 -11.79
CA SER A 152 -19.82 -0.91 -10.89
C SER A 152 -19.16 -0.81 -9.51
N ALA A 153 -19.52 0.24 -8.75
CA ALA A 153 -19.09 0.40 -7.37
C ALA A 153 -19.55 -0.76 -6.46
N GLN A 154 -20.76 -1.29 -6.69
CA GLN A 154 -21.27 -2.44 -5.93
C GLN A 154 -20.44 -3.70 -6.22
N PHE A 155 -20.09 -3.94 -7.48
CA PHE A 155 -19.24 -5.07 -7.85
C PHE A 155 -17.86 -5.01 -7.18
N ASP A 156 -17.26 -3.82 -7.12
CA ASP A 156 -15.96 -3.62 -6.48
C ASP A 156 -16.04 -3.83 -4.96
N LEU A 157 -17.11 -3.34 -4.32
CA LEU A 157 -17.37 -3.57 -2.90
C LEU A 157 -17.56 -5.07 -2.60
N ASP A 158 -18.34 -5.77 -3.42
CA ASP A 158 -18.54 -7.22 -3.29
C ASP A 158 -17.23 -7.99 -3.52
N ASN A 159 -16.39 -7.50 -4.44
CA ASN A 159 -15.06 -8.06 -4.67
C ASN A 159 -14.14 -7.88 -3.46
N LEU A 160 -14.18 -6.71 -2.81
CA LEU A 160 -13.47 -6.50 -1.55
C LEU A 160 -13.96 -7.47 -0.48
N LYS A 161 -15.29 -7.60 -0.32
CA LYS A 161 -15.87 -8.52 0.65
C LYS A 161 -15.41 -9.96 0.41
N ARG A 162 -15.43 -10.44 -0.85
CA ARG A 162 -14.94 -11.78 -1.20
C ARG A 162 -13.48 -12.01 -0.79
N LYS A 163 -12.60 -10.98 -0.92
CA LYS A 163 -11.20 -11.09 -0.51
C LYS A 163 -11.05 -11.21 1.01
N LEU A 164 -11.85 -10.47 1.76
CA LEU A 164 -11.86 -10.50 3.22
C LEU A 164 -12.49 -11.79 3.75
N ASP A 165 -13.62 -12.23 3.19
CA ASP A 165 -14.25 -13.50 3.52
C ASP A 165 -13.35 -14.72 3.20
N ALA A 166 -12.44 -14.59 2.22
CA ALA A 166 -11.44 -15.61 1.90
C ALA A 166 -10.30 -15.72 2.94
N GLY A 167 -10.22 -14.80 3.90
CA GLY A 167 -9.27 -14.84 5.01
C GLY A 167 -8.28 -13.68 5.06
N ALA A 168 -8.45 -12.63 4.26
CA ALA A 168 -7.66 -11.41 4.44
C ALA A 168 -8.11 -10.66 5.71
N SER A 169 -7.14 -10.15 6.46
CA SER A 169 -7.38 -9.49 7.75
C SER A 169 -7.55 -7.98 7.63
N ARG A 170 -7.12 -7.40 6.50
CA ARG A 170 -7.02 -5.95 6.30
C ARG A 170 -7.13 -5.58 4.84
N ALA A 171 -7.70 -4.41 4.56
CA ALA A 171 -7.65 -3.80 3.24
C ALA A 171 -6.85 -2.49 3.28
N ILE A 172 -5.92 -2.32 2.33
CA ILE A 172 -5.18 -1.07 2.11
C ILE A 172 -5.80 -0.39 0.90
N THR A 173 -6.21 0.88 1.05
CA THR A 173 -6.86 1.56 -0.07
C THR A 173 -5.85 2.09 -1.08
N GLN A 174 -6.25 2.15 -2.34
CA GLN A 174 -5.57 3.02 -3.31
C GLN A 174 -5.52 4.45 -2.76
N PHE A 175 -4.50 5.23 -3.15
CA PHE A 175 -4.41 6.62 -2.72
C PHE A 175 -5.59 7.45 -3.26
N PHE A 176 -5.91 8.50 -2.55
CA PHE A 176 -6.99 9.45 -2.85
C PHE A 176 -6.60 10.82 -2.29
N PHE A 177 -7.25 11.89 -2.76
CA PHE A 177 -6.97 13.26 -2.30
C PHE A 177 -8.17 13.91 -1.62
N ASP A 178 -9.37 13.38 -1.80
CA ASP A 178 -10.58 13.79 -1.08
C ASP A 178 -10.88 12.82 0.07
N ALA A 179 -10.63 13.26 1.30
CA ALA A 179 -10.93 12.49 2.51
C ALA A 179 -12.41 12.07 2.59
N GLY A 180 -13.33 12.87 2.01
CA GLY A 180 -14.75 12.53 1.96
C GLY A 180 -15.03 11.27 1.14
N LYS A 181 -14.28 11.03 0.06
CA LYS A 181 -14.42 9.79 -0.74
C LYS A 181 -14.04 8.56 0.08
N TYR A 182 -12.91 8.61 0.80
CA TYR A 182 -12.53 7.53 1.70
C TYR A 182 -13.56 7.29 2.82
N LEU A 183 -14.05 8.35 3.45
CA LEU A 183 -15.02 8.23 4.55
C LEU A 183 -16.33 7.60 4.07
N ARG A 184 -16.85 8.02 2.93
CA ARG A 184 -18.03 7.38 2.30
C ARG A 184 -17.77 5.90 1.98
N PHE A 185 -16.60 5.57 1.43
CA PHE A 185 -16.22 4.18 1.14
C PHE A 185 -16.16 3.34 2.42
N ARG A 186 -15.53 3.84 3.49
CA ARG A 186 -15.52 3.18 4.80
C ARG A 186 -16.94 2.89 5.31
N ASP A 187 -17.83 3.87 5.19
CA ASP A 187 -19.21 3.73 5.66
C ASP A 187 -19.99 2.72 4.81
N LEU A 188 -19.75 2.66 3.49
CA LEU A 188 -20.28 1.63 2.61
C LEU A 188 -19.75 0.23 2.97
N CYS A 189 -18.46 0.09 3.27
CA CYS A 189 -17.88 -1.16 3.76
C CYS A 189 -18.57 -1.64 5.03
N SER A 190 -18.75 -0.76 6.00
CA SER A 190 -19.46 -1.08 7.24
C SER A 190 -20.91 -1.49 7.00
N ALA A 191 -21.64 -0.78 6.13
CA ALA A 191 -23.01 -1.11 5.77
C ALA A 191 -23.12 -2.48 5.04
N ALA A 192 -22.08 -2.89 4.32
CA ALA A 192 -21.97 -4.22 3.67
C ALA A 192 -21.52 -5.33 4.63
N GLY A 193 -21.37 -5.05 5.93
CA GLY A 193 -20.93 -6.04 6.92
C GLY A 193 -19.45 -6.37 6.82
N ILE A 194 -18.62 -5.43 6.37
CA ILE A 194 -17.15 -5.55 6.37
C ILE A 194 -16.63 -4.94 7.67
N ASP A 195 -16.23 -5.81 8.61
CA ASP A 195 -15.70 -5.42 9.92
C ASP A 195 -14.16 -5.33 9.94
N SER A 196 -13.50 -5.77 8.88
CA SER A 196 -12.05 -5.71 8.75
C SER A 196 -11.53 -4.26 8.66
N THR A 197 -10.30 -4.03 9.13
CA THR A 197 -9.69 -2.70 9.08
C THR A 197 -9.48 -2.24 7.63
N ILE A 198 -10.03 -1.08 7.29
CA ILE A 198 -9.80 -0.39 6.01
C ILE A 198 -8.75 0.70 6.26
N VAL A 199 -7.53 0.46 5.81
CA VAL A 199 -6.39 1.36 6.03
C VAL A 199 -6.28 2.36 4.87
N PRO A 200 -6.35 3.68 5.10
CA PRO A 200 -6.15 4.65 4.04
C PRO A 200 -4.71 4.62 3.51
N GLY A 201 -4.58 4.50 2.20
CA GLY A 201 -3.34 4.65 1.46
C GLY A 201 -3.06 6.14 1.20
N ILE A 202 -1.93 6.63 1.65
CA ILE A 202 -1.51 8.04 1.53
C ILE A 202 -0.32 8.11 0.58
N LEU A 203 -0.45 8.92 -0.48
CA LEU A 203 0.63 9.18 -1.43
C LEU A 203 1.18 10.60 -1.22
N PRO A 204 2.37 10.78 -0.60
CA PRO A 204 3.01 12.08 -0.55
C PRO A 204 3.43 12.53 -1.95
N ILE A 205 2.95 13.69 -2.39
CA ILE A 205 3.18 14.20 -3.74
C ILE A 205 4.62 14.70 -3.86
N THR A 206 5.40 14.12 -4.76
CA THR A 206 6.79 14.56 -4.99
C THR A 206 6.94 15.31 -6.31
N ARG A 207 6.20 14.89 -7.33
CA ARG A 207 6.17 15.50 -8.68
C ARG A 207 4.75 15.46 -9.20
N PHE A 208 4.18 16.63 -9.48
CA PHE A 208 2.78 16.73 -9.88
C PHE A 208 2.47 16.02 -11.21
N PRO A 209 3.26 16.15 -12.29
CA PRO A 209 3.01 15.39 -13.53
C PRO A 209 3.11 13.86 -13.38
N GLN A 210 3.88 13.36 -12.41
CA GLN A 210 3.93 11.94 -12.09
C GLN A 210 2.66 11.50 -11.36
N LEU A 211 2.16 12.36 -10.46
CA LEU A 211 0.90 12.13 -9.76
C LEU A 211 -0.26 11.99 -10.72
N GLU A 212 -0.41 12.91 -11.69
CA GLU A 212 -1.49 12.87 -12.67
C GLU A 212 -1.52 11.55 -13.45
N ARG A 213 -0.35 11.09 -13.92
CA ARG A 213 -0.24 9.78 -14.60
C ARG A 213 -0.62 8.61 -13.70
N PHE A 214 -0.20 8.63 -12.43
CA PHE A 214 -0.56 7.57 -11.49
C PHE A 214 -2.05 7.60 -11.18
N ALA A 215 -2.62 8.78 -10.98
CA ALA A 215 -4.03 8.94 -10.72
C ALA A 215 -4.90 8.41 -11.88
N GLU A 216 -4.54 8.72 -13.12
CA GLU A 216 -5.19 8.22 -14.32
C GLU A 216 -5.14 6.68 -14.38
N GLN A 217 -3.97 6.08 -14.16
CA GLN A 217 -3.78 4.63 -14.20
C GLN A 217 -4.54 3.90 -13.08
N CYS A 218 -4.66 4.52 -11.91
CA CYS A 218 -5.28 3.91 -10.72
C CYS A 218 -6.75 4.28 -10.54
N GLY A 219 -7.33 5.10 -11.42
CA GLY A 219 -8.70 5.59 -11.28
C GLY A 219 -8.91 6.56 -10.11
N ALA A 220 -7.82 7.18 -9.61
CA ALA A 220 -7.92 8.18 -8.55
C ALA A 220 -8.16 9.57 -9.14
N THR A 221 -9.06 10.34 -8.52
CA THR A 221 -9.34 11.72 -8.97
C THR A 221 -8.30 12.69 -8.43
N VAL A 222 -7.72 13.51 -9.31
CA VAL A 222 -6.96 14.70 -8.93
C VAL A 222 -7.93 15.87 -8.87
N PRO A 223 -8.30 16.41 -7.68
CA PRO A 223 -9.25 17.50 -7.58
C PRO A 223 -8.64 18.83 -8.06
N ALA A 224 -9.46 19.73 -8.63
CA ALA A 224 -9.00 21.00 -9.18
C ALA A 224 -8.20 21.85 -8.18
N TRP A 225 -8.63 21.89 -6.91
CA TRP A 225 -7.90 22.62 -5.86
C TRP A 225 -6.46 22.13 -5.66
N LEU A 226 -6.20 20.82 -5.94
CA LEU A 226 -4.87 20.26 -5.82
C LEU A 226 -3.98 20.72 -6.99
N THR A 227 -4.51 20.73 -8.21
CA THR A 227 -3.82 21.28 -9.39
C THR A 227 -3.47 22.76 -9.17
N GLU A 228 -4.42 23.56 -8.68
CA GLU A 228 -4.21 24.98 -8.37
C GLU A 228 -3.09 25.19 -7.33
N ARG A 229 -2.99 24.35 -6.30
CA ARG A 229 -1.93 24.46 -5.29
C ARG A 229 -0.52 24.20 -5.83
N PHE A 230 -0.38 23.47 -6.92
CA PHE A 230 0.92 23.13 -7.52
C PHE A 230 1.21 23.94 -8.80
N ALA A 231 0.27 24.74 -9.31
CA ALA A 231 0.46 25.55 -10.48
C ALA A 231 1.57 26.59 -10.28
N GLY A 232 2.46 26.70 -11.28
CA GLY A 232 3.61 27.64 -11.25
C GLY A 232 4.78 27.23 -10.36
N LEU A 233 4.78 25.98 -9.86
CA LEU A 233 5.86 25.44 -9.02
C LEU A 233 6.75 24.45 -9.76
N GLU A 234 6.72 24.41 -11.09
CA GLU A 234 7.41 23.42 -11.92
C GLU A 234 8.93 23.42 -11.64
N ASP A 235 9.52 24.60 -11.46
CA ASP A 235 10.95 24.78 -11.21
C ASP A 235 11.31 25.04 -9.74
N ASP A 236 10.31 25.22 -8.86
CA ASP A 236 10.52 25.44 -7.42
C ASP A 236 10.31 24.13 -6.63
N ALA A 237 11.37 23.33 -6.56
CA ALA A 237 11.35 22.03 -5.87
C ALA A 237 11.19 22.17 -4.34
N GLU A 238 11.63 23.28 -3.75
CA GLU A 238 11.54 23.52 -2.31
C GLU A 238 10.11 23.83 -1.91
N THR A 239 9.48 24.81 -2.57
CA THR A 239 8.08 25.17 -2.32
C THR A 239 7.16 24.01 -2.62
N ARG A 240 7.38 23.24 -3.71
CA ARG A 240 6.62 22.02 -3.98
C ARG A 240 6.64 21.03 -2.82
N ARG A 241 7.78 20.80 -2.20
CA ARG A 241 7.89 19.89 -1.04
C ARG A 241 7.12 20.39 0.16
N LEU A 242 7.15 21.69 0.43
CA LEU A 242 6.40 22.30 1.55
C LEU A 242 4.89 22.18 1.33
N ILE A 243 4.41 22.49 0.11
CA ILE A 243 3.00 22.33 -0.27
C ILE A 243 2.59 20.86 -0.18
N ALA A 244 3.40 19.94 -0.71
CA ALA A 244 3.11 18.50 -0.65
C ALA A 244 3.00 17.99 0.80
N ALA A 245 3.90 18.43 1.68
CA ALA A 245 3.81 18.09 3.11
C ALA A 245 2.53 18.65 3.74
N SER A 246 2.18 19.91 3.45
CA SER A 246 0.97 20.56 3.98
C SER A 246 -0.29 19.81 3.55
N VAL A 247 -0.42 19.48 2.26
CA VAL A 247 -1.57 18.73 1.71
C VAL A 247 -1.73 17.39 2.40
N ALA A 248 -0.66 16.60 2.50
CA ALA A 248 -0.74 15.28 3.11
C ALA A 248 -0.99 15.36 4.63
N ILE A 249 -0.40 16.34 5.34
CA ILE A 249 -0.66 16.57 6.77
C ILE A 249 -2.12 16.96 7.01
N GLU A 250 -2.68 17.80 6.17
CA GLU A 250 -4.10 18.19 6.24
C GLU A 250 -5.00 16.94 6.04
N GLN A 251 -4.73 16.14 5.03
CA GLN A 251 -5.47 14.90 4.75
C GLN A 251 -5.45 13.93 5.93
N VAL A 252 -4.27 13.59 6.44
CA VAL A 252 -4.17 12.63 7.56
C VAL A 252 -4.78 13.18 8.86
N ARG A 253 -4.74 14.50 9.09
CA ARG A 253 -5.39 15.13 10.24
C ARG A 253 -6.92 15.06 10.15
N VAL A 254 -7.49 15.27 8.96
CA VAL A 254 -8.93 15.12 8.73
C VAL A 254 -9.34 13.68 9.02
N LEU A 255 -8.64 12.70 8.48
CA LEU A 255 -8.92 11.28 8.71
C LEU A 255 -8.79 10.90 10.18
N LYS A 256 -7.73 11.36 10.86
CA LYS A 256 -7.53 11.09 12.28
C LYS A 256 -8.66 11.67 13.17
N LYS A 257 -9.19 12.84 12.85
CA LYS A 257 -10.35 13.42 13.54
C LYS A 257 -11.61 12.56 13.38
N GLN A 258 -11.68 11.75 12.32
CA GLN A 258 -12.77 10.80 12.04
C GLN A 258 -12.52 9.40 12.62
N GLY A 259 -11.52 9.27 13.52
CA GLY A 259 -11.24 8.04 14.26
C GLY A 259 -10.34 7.06 13.50
N ILE A 260 -9.66 7.48 12.45
CA ILE A 260 -8.70 6.64 11.74
C ILE A 260 -7.37 6.71 12.49
N ASP A 261 -6.89 5.54 12.93
CA ASP A 261 -5.66 5.41 13.73
C ASP A 261 -4.57 4.57 13.03
N GLU A 262 -4.84 4.06 11.84
CA GLU A 262 -3.86 3.30 11.03
C GLU A 262 -3.75 3.93 9.63
N PHE A 263 -2.51 4.11 9.12
CA PHE A 263 -2.22 4.73 7.83
C PHE A 263 -1.15 3.94 7.09
N HIS A 264 -1.32 3.77 5.79
CA HIS A 264 -0.33 3.18 4.90
C HIS A 264 0.24 4.24 3.96
N PHE A 265 1.57 4.34 3.85
CA PHE A 265 2.23 5.36 3.05
C PHE A 265 2.93 4.76 1.83
N TYR A 266 2.56 5.21 0.65
CA TYR A 266 3.25 4.95 -0.61
C TYR A 266 4.48 5.84 -0.69
N THR A 267 5.64 5.35 -0.23
CA THR A 267 6.83 6.19 -0.02
C THR A 267 7.54 6.58 -1.31
N LEU A 268 7.33 5.84 -2.40
CA LEU A 268 8.13 5.94 -3.63
C LEU A 268 9.65 5.88 -3.35
N ASN A 269 10.05 5.10 -2.35
CA ASN A 269 11.41 4.99 -1.81
C ASN A 269 12.00 6.35 -1.32
N ARG A 270 11.12 7.28 -0.87
CA ARG A 270 11.51 8.59 -0.34
C ARG A 270 10.94 8.78 1.05
N SER A 271 11.80 9.03 2.01
CA SER A 271 11.43 9.07 3.42
C SER A 271 11.07 10.45 3.96
N GLU A 272 11.53 11.52 3.32
CA GLU A 272 11.52 12.87 3.91
C GLU A 272 10.10 13.37 4.21
N LEU A 273 9.21 13.34 3.20
CA LEU A 273 7.83 13.77 3.36
C LEU A 273 7.06 12.81 4.29
N THR A 274 7.23 11.50 4.09
CA THR A 274 6.59 10.48 4.92
C THR A 274 6.95 10.65 6.39
N PHE A 275 8.23 10.88 6.70
CA PHE A 275 8.69 11.11 8.07
C PHE A 275 8.04 12.36 8.69
N ALA A 276 7.99 13.47 7.94
CA ALA A 276 7.36 14.71 8.39
C ALA A 276 5.85 14.54 8.66
N ILE A 277 5.15 13.81 7.79
CA ILE A 277 3.71 13.52 7.94
C ILE A 277 3.49 12.64 9.17
N CYS A 278 4.27 11.58 9.36
CA CYS A 278 4.21 10.73 10.55
C CYS A 278 4.44 11.54 11.82
N HIS A 279 5.39 12.46 11.78
CA HIS A 279 5.68 13.36 12.89
C HIS A 279 4.47 14.26 13.22
N ALA A 280 3.78 14.79 12.20
CA ALA A 280 2.54 15.57 12.38
C ALA A 280 1.37 14.74 12.94
N LEU A 281 1.34 13.43 12.67
CA LEU A 281 0.39 12.46 13.26
C LEU A 281 0.69 12.13 14.74
N GLY A 282 1.84 12.54 15.26
CA GLY A 282 2.30 12.20 16.60
C GLY A 282 3.09 10.89 16.68
N VAL A 283 3.40 10.26 15.55
CA VAL A 283 4.31 9.11 15.48
C VAL A 283 5.75 9.63 15.63
N ARG A 284 6.47 9.10 16.59
CA ARG A 284 7.81 9.57 16.97
C ARG A 284 8.80 8.41 17.01
N PRO A 285 10.09 8.66 16.74
CA PRO A 285 11.11 7.70 17.08
C PRO A 285 10.99 7.33 18.55
N GLN A 286 10.99 6.05 18.85
CA GLN A 286 11.16 5.65 20.24
C GLN A 286 12.64 5.92 20.60
N GLN A 287 12.86 6.62 21.72
CA GLN A 287 14.20 6.72 22.27
C GLN A 287 14.66 5.30 22.59
N ALA A 288 15.81 4.91 22.05
CA ALA A 288 16.47 3.70 22.52
C ALA A 288 16.53 3.81 24.05
N ALA A 289 16.02 2.81 24.75
CA ALA A 289 16.18 2.75 26.20
C ALA A 289 17.68 2.83 26.48
N ALA A 290 18.09 3.90 27.21
CA ALA A 290 19.48 4.17 27.56
C ALA A 290 19.99 3.08 28.50
#